data_52a161be273c3b181cff570aba15abd4
#
_entry.id   52a161be273c3b181cff570aba15abd4
#
_cell.length_a   1.000
_cell.length_b   1.000
_cell.length_c   1.000
_cell.angle_alpha   90.00
_cell.angle_beta   90.00
_cell.angle_gamma   90.00
#
_symmetry.space_group_name_H-M   'P 1'
#
loop_
_entity.id
_entity.type
_entity.pdbx_description
1 polymer ?
#
loop_
_entity_poly.entity_id
_entity_poly.type
_entity_poly.pdbx_seq_one_letter_code
_entity_poly.pdbx_strand_id
1 'polypeptide(L)'
;MQKGAARFNFFLGELETLIAKADTQKNPALFLYRNNARTPLFMLEGLCKLYEELHNKKKFGKLKEHFKLLEDGLGAIDYYDAIAKNLSANKKISKSIIQYLQAQTREKIQHLNDVLADKKWVDSNNERITKIKKKVEDAGWMDEEKETTAIHLFYNQSIEEIIEFTHSTAYHFDNMEEDVHELRRKLRWLSIYPRALQGAIQLAGNSKKQKNLAKYQTKEILTSPFNTMPDAGDCKHFLLLNKDRFYALSWLIDSLGKLKDSGLQVVAIKEALLETDNLSGAAADKKVYQMLGNKQVKLQALLDNAEDICKVYFKEQNLENLVLGVGKKYK
;
A
#
# COMPACT_ATOMS: atom_id res chain seq x y z
N MET A 1 25.60 7.92 11.57
CA MET A 1 24.24 7.44 11.97
C MET A 1 24.06 6.03 11.45
N GLN A 2 23.52 5.11 12.24
CA GLN A 2 23.27 3.73 11.81
C GLN A 2 22.19 3.69 10.70
N LYS A 3 22.32 2.81 9.72
CA LYS A 3 21.48 2.78 8.51
C LYS A 3 19.97 2.65 8.82
N GLY A 4 19.61 1.75 9.74
CA GLY A 4 18.21 1.57 10.13
C GLY A 4 17.61 2.85 10.75
N ALA A 5 18.29 3.50 11.69
CA ALA A 5 17.84 4.77 12.24
C ALA A 5 17.74 5.88 11.19
N ALA A 6 18.69 5.93 10.24
CA ALA A 6 18.66 6.91 9.16
C ALA A 6 17.40 6.81 8.29
N ARG A 7 17.00 5.57 7.94
CA ARG A 7 15.79 5.30 7.14
C ARG A 7 14.52 5.78 7.84
N PHE A 8 14.39 5.48 9.14
CA PHE A 8 13.25 5.99 9.92
C PHE A 8 13.26 7.51 10.00
N ASN A 9 14.41 8.11 10.31
CA ASN A 9 14.52 9.57 10.46
C ASN A 9 14.24 10.32 9.17
N PHE A 10 14.52 9.74 8.00
CA PHE A 10 14.15 10.30 6.72
C PHE A 10 12.62 10.49 6.61
N PHE A 11 11.84 9.43 6.79
CA PHE A 11 10.37 9.49 6.67
C PHE A 11 9.71 10.17 7.88
N LEU A 12 10.30 10.07 9.08
CA LEU A 12 9.83 10.82 10.24
C LEU A 12 10.00 12.32 10.04
N GLY A 13 11.05 12.77 9.35
CA GLY A 13 11.25 14.17 9.00
C GLY A 13 10.19 14.69 8.01
N GLU A 14 9.85 13.88 6.99
CA GLU A 14 8.75 14.21 6.09
C GLU A 14 7.40 14.28 6.83
N LEU A 15 7.09 13.28 7.67
CA LEU A 15 5.86 13.26 8.45
C LEU A 15 5.78 14.41 9.45
N GLU A 16 6.87 14.72 10.15
CA GLU A 16 6.97 15.85 11.08
C GLU A 16 6.66 17.19 10.40
N THR A 17 7.23 17.40 9.21
CA THR A 17 6.97 18.60 8.41
C THR A 17 5.50 18.74 8.05
N LEU A 18 4.84 17.62 7.68
CA LEU A 18 3.42 17.61 7.36
C LEU A 18 2.55 17.85 8.60
N ILE A 19 2.89 17.23 9.73
CA ILE A 19 2.16 17.39 10.99
C ILE A 19 2.28 18.84 11.52
N ALA A 20 3.48 19.43 11.51
CA ALA A 20 3.69 20.80 11.93
C ALA A 20 2.87 21.81 11.10
N LYS A 21 2.77 21.57 9.78
CA LYS A 21 1.91 22.39 8.92
C LYS A 21 0.42 22.12 9.18
N ALA A 22 0.03 20.88 9.45
CA ALA A 22 -1.35 20.50 9.76
C ALA A 22 -1.84 21.15 11.06
N ASP A 23 -0.99 21.26 12.07
CA ASP A 23 -1.31 21.87 13.38
C ASP A 23 -1.78 23.33 13.24
N THR A 24 -1.30 24.05 12.24
CA THR A 24 -1.72 25.43 11.95
C THR A 24 -3.00 25.53 11.13
N GLN A 25 -3.58 24.41 10.70
CA GLN A 25 -4.75 24.39 9.83
C GLN A 25 -6.04 24.25 10.64
N LYS A 26 -7.13 24.87 10.12
CA LYS A 26 -8.47 24.68 10.68
C LYS A 26 -8.94 23.22 10.65
N ASN A 27 -8.40 22.42 9.70
CA ASN A 27 -8.75 21.01 9.54
C ASN A 27 -7.47 20.19 9.24
N PRO A 28 -6.76 19.75 10.28
CA PRO A 28 -5.50 19.00 10.16
C PRO A 28 -5.63 17.71 9.33
N ALA A 29 -6.67 16.91 9.55
CA ALA A 29 -6.88 15.66 8.83
C ALA A 29 -7.04 15.88 7.33
N LEU A 30 -7.83 16.87 6.93
CA LEU A 30 -7.99 17.22 5.52
C LEU A 30 -6.70 17.74 4.90
N PHE A 31 -5.89 18.49 5.64
CA PHE A 31 -4.59 18.94 5.19
C PHE A 31 -3.66 17.75 4.94
N LEU A 32 -3.54 16.82 5.90
CA LEU A 32 -2.71 15.62 5.77
C LEU A 32 -3.14 14.75 4.59
N TYR A 33 -4.45 14.57 4.40
CA TYR A 33 -5.01 13.84 3.25
C TYR A 33 -4.61 14.48 1.92
N ARG A 34 -4.80 15.79 1.77
CA ARG A 34 -4.50 16.52 0.53
C ARG A 34 -3.01 16.63 0.21
N ASN A 35 -2.15 16.48 1.22
CA ASN A 35 -0.69 16.58 1.08
C ASN A 35 0.01 15.21 1.13
N ASN A 36 -0.68 14.14 0.78
CA ASN A 36 -0.11 12.79 0.63
C ASN A 36 0.62 12.26 1.87
N ALA A 37 0.15 12.58 3.08
CA ALA A 37 0.75 12.06 4.31
C ALA A 37 0.74 10.51 4.40
N ARG A 38 -0.11 9.85 3.61
CA ARG A 38 -0.09 8.39 3.47
C ARG A 38 1.26 7.85 2.98
N THR A 39 1.99 8.59 2.13
CA THR A 39 3.26 8.11 1.58
C THR A 39 4.31 7.87 2.65
N PRO A 40 4.73 8.85 3.48
CA PRO A 40 5.68 8.59 4.56
C PRO A 40 5.14 7.59 5.60
N LEU A 41 3.82 7.55 5.86
CA LEU A 41 3.22 6.58 6.78
C LEU A 41 3.37 5.15 6.28
N PHE A 42 3.14 4.86 4.99
CA PHE A 42 3.40 3.55 4.40
C PHE A 42 4.87 3.14 4.50
N MET A 43 5.80 4.07 4.28
CA MET A 43 7.22 3.76 4.41
C MET A 43 7.59 3.43 5.86
N LEU A 44 7.08 4.20 6.82
CA LEU A 44 7.28 3.97 8.25
C LEU A 44 6.63 2.67 8.72
N GLU A 45 5.42 2.36 8.27
CA GLU A 45 4.76 1.09 8.55
C GLU A 45 5.54 -0.10 7.98
N GLY A 46 6.01 0.01 6.72
CA GLY A 46 6.84 -1.00 6.08
C GLY A 46 8.15 -1.25 6.81
N LEU A 47 8.84 -0.18 7.23
CA LEU A 47 10.03 -0.30 8.08
C LEU A 47 9.70 -0.97 9.40
N CYS A 48 8.61 -0.57 10.07
CA CYS A 48 8.20 -1.20 11.32
C CYS A 48 7.91 -2.69 11.14
N LYS A 49 7.18 -3.07 10.08
CA LYS A 49 6.86 -4.46 9.78
C LYS A 49 8.13 -5.29 9.58
N LEU A 50 9.08 -4.76 8.83
CA LEU A 50 10.36 -5.43 8.60
C LEU A 50 11.17 -5.54 9.90
N TYR A 51 11.38 -4.44 10.64
CA TYR A 51 12.19 -4.46 11.86
C TYR A 51 11.49 -5.11 13.07
N GLU A 52 10.19 -5.33 13.01
CA GLU A 52 9.46 -6.19 13.94
C GLU A 52 10.01 -7.62 13.91
N GLU A 53 10.33 -8.14 12.71
CA GLU A 53 10.91 -9.48 12.53
C GLU A 53 12.45 -9.47 12.69
N LEU A 54 13.15 -8.48 12.16
CA LEU A 54 14.60 -8.44 12.13
C LEU A 54 15.23 -8.03 13.46
N HIS A 55 14.50 -7.32 14.32
CA HIS A 55 15.13 -6.64 15.45
C HIS A 55 14.36 -6.78 16.78
N ASN A 56 13.28 -6.03 16.98
CA ASN A 56 12.54 -6.00 18.24
C ASN A 56 11.04 -5.96 17.99
N LYS A 57 10.42 -7.14 18.06
CA LYS A 57 8.99 -7.35 17.80
C LYS A 57 8.10 -6.39 18.61
N LYS A 58 8.34 -6.28 19.93
CA LYS A 58 7.52 -5.45 20.81
C LYS A 58 7.66 -3.95 20.52
N LYS A 59 8.90 -3.48 20.26
CA LYS A 59 9.18 -2.05 19.99
C LYS A 59 8.58 -1.63 18.64
N PHE A 60 8.92 -2.34 17.58
CA PHE A 60 8.50 -1.99 16.23
C PHE A 60 7.02 -2.32 15.97
N GLY A 61 6.46 -3.36 16.60
CA GLY A 61 5.02 -3.62 16.56
C GLY A 61 4.19 -2.46 17.12
N LYS A 62 4.59 -1.89 18.26
CA LYS A 62 3.93 -0.69 18.81
C LYS A 62 4.08 0.55 17.90
N LEU A 63 5.23 0.74 17.27
CA LEU A 63 5.42 1.84 16.33
C LEU A 63 4.57 1.65 15.07
N LYS A 64 4.49 0.42 14.56
CA LYS A 64 3.61 0.05 13.44
C LYS A 64 2.16 0.42 13.70
N GLU A 65 1.63 0.06 14.86
CA GLU A 65 0.26 0.42 15.26
C GLU A 65 0.00 1.93 15.23
N HIS A 66 0.99 2.72 15.64
CA HIS A 66 0.87 4.18 15.62
C HIS A 66 0.76 4.74 14.20
N PHE A 67 1.61 4.25 13.26
CA PHE A 67 1.59 4.72 11.88
C PHE A 67 0.38 4.19 11.12
N LYS A 68 0.05 2.92 11.34
CA LYS A 68 -1.12 2.27 10.76
C LYS A 68 -2.42 2.99 11.12
N LEU A 69 -2.59 3.42 12.37
CA LEU A 69 -3.78 4.17 12.79
C LEU A 69 -4.01 5.43 11.93
N LEU A 70 -2.96 6.18 11.63
CA LEU A 70 -3.07 7.37 10.77
C LEU A 70 -3.26 7.00 9.30
N GLU A 71 -2.58 5.96 8.84
CA GLU A 71 -2.70 5.48 7.46
C GLU A 71 -4.11 4.98 7.17
N ASP A 72 -4.67 4.15 8.05
CA ASP A 72 -6.05 3.63 7.96
C ASP A 72 -7.07 4.80 7.95
N GLY A 73 -6.89 5.80 8.82
CA GLY A 73 -7.75 6.99 8.85
C GLY A 73 -7.71 7.79 7.54
N LEU A 74 -6.53 8.00 6.98
CA LEU A 74 -6.37 8.65 5.66
C LEU A 74 -6.92 7.77 4.54
N GLY A 75 -6.77 6.45 4.64
CA GLY A 75 -7.32 5.47 3.71
C GLY A 75 -8.85 5.48 3.69
N ALA A 76 -9.48 5.60 4.85
CA ALA A 76 -10.94 5.71 4.97
C ALA A 76 -11.49 6.99 4.30
N ILE A 77 -10.78 8.12 4.42
CA ILE A 77 -11.13 9.36 3.72
C ILE A 77 -11.00 9.15 2.21
N ASP A 78 -9.87 8.59 1.76
CA ASP A 78 -9.57 8.35 0.34
C ASP A 78 -10.61 7.44 -0.32
N TYR A 79 -11.07 6.41 0.38
CA TYR A 79 -12.09 5.49 -0.11
C TYR A 79 -13.36 6.20 -0.57
N TYR A 80 -13.99 6.98 0.31
CA TYR A 80 -15.25 7.66 -0.02
C TYR A 80 -15.03 8.85 -0.96
N ASP A 81 -13.97 9.63 -0.79
CA ASP A 81 -13.68 10.82 -1.60
C ASP A 81 -13.35 10.44 -3.06
N ALA A 82 -12.52 9.42 -3.27
CA ALA A 82 -12.17 8.94 -4.60
C ALA A 82 -13.38 8.39 -5.35
N ILE A 83 -14.21 7.58 -4.68
CA ILE A 83 -15.44 7.02 -5.28
C ILE A 83 -16.43 8.15 -5.61
N ALA A 84 -16.66 9.10 -4.69
CA ALA A 84 -17.55 10.23 -4.94
C ALA A 84 -17.11 11.06 -6.16
N LYS A 85 -15.80 11.33 -6.28
CA LYS A 85 -15.21 12.03 -7.43
C LYS A 85 -15.39 11.26 -8.73
N ASN A 86 -15.07 9.98 -8.75
CA ASN A 86 -15.18 9.13 -9.94
C ASN A 86 -16.63 9.02 -10.42
N LEU A 87 -17.57 8.89 -9.50
CA LEU A 87 -19.00 8.74 -9.82
C LEU A 87 -19.67 10.05 -10.19
N SER A 88 -19.15 11.20 -9.76
CA SER A 88 -19.77 12.53 -9.99
C SER A 88 -19.94 12.89 -11.47
N ALA A 89 -19.10 12.34 -12.35
CA ALA A 89 -19.19 12.51 -13.80
C ALA A 89 -20.25 11.61 -14.46
N ASN A 90 -20.74 10.58 -13.78
CA ASN A 90 -21.72 9.64 -14.31
C ASN A 90 -23.15 10.13 -14.05
N LYS A 91 -23.82 10.62 -15.11
CA LYS A 91 -25.20 11.16 -15.05
C LYS A 91 -26.26 10.15 -14.58
N LYS A 92 -25.96 8.84 -14.56
CA LYS A 92 -26.88 7.80 -14.10
C LYS A 92 -26.85 7.63 -12.58
N ILE A 93 -25.83 8.16 -11.92
CA ILE A 93 -25.71 8.13 -10.45
C ILE A 93 -26.54 9.27 -9.87
N SER A 94 -27.43 8.93 -8.94
CA SER A 94 -28.29 9.92 -8.28
C SER A 94 -27.47 10.88 -7.42
N LYS A 95 -27.97 12.12 -7.27
CA LYS A 95 -27.35 13.10 -6.38
C LYS A 95 -27.33 12.62 -4.92
N SER A 96 -28.35 11.86 -4.49
CA SER A 96 -28.41 11.29 -3.13
C SER A 96 -27.21 10.39 -2.82
N ILE A 97 -26.82 9.50 -3.76
CA ILE A 97 -25.63 8.65 -3.62
C ILE A 97 -24.36 9.49 -3.46
N ILE A 98 -24.17 10.50 -4.33
CA ILE A 98 -22.98 11.37 -4.22
C ILE A 98 -22.97 12.13 -2.89
N GLN A 99 -24.13 12.64 -2.45
CA GLN A 99 -24.25 13.33 -1.15
C GLN A 99 -23.95 12.41 0.02
N TYR A 100 -24.39 11.16 -0.02
CA TYR A 100 -24.06 10.14 0.98
C TYR A 100 -22.56 9.91 1.06
N LEU A 101 -21.89 9.62 -0.07
CA LEU A 101 -20.45 9.40 -0.11
C LEU A 101 -19.64 10.61 0.39
N GLN A 102 -20.10 11.83 0.05
CA GLN A 102 -19.49 13.06 0.55
C GLN A 102 -19.75 13.27 2.06
N ALA A 103 -20.89 12.82 2.57
CA ALA A 103 -21.17 12.84 4.01
C ALA A 103 -20.24 11.88 4.74
N GLN A 104 -20.07 10.66 4.23
CA GLN A 104 -19.09 9.68 4.75
C GLN A 104 -17.68 10.25 4.73
N THR A 105 -17.26 10.89 3.63
CA THR A 105 -15.95 11.56 3.57
C THR A 105 -15.76 12.56 4.71
N ARG A 106 -16.77 13.41 4.98
CA ARG A 106 -16.73 14.40 6.09
C ARG A 106 -16.65 13.73 7.45
N GLU A 107 -17.41 12.66 7.65
CA GLU A 107 -17.38 11.87 8.90
C GLU A 107 -15.98 11.28 9.15
N LYS A 108 -15.35 10.67 8.13
CA LYS A 108 -14.00 10.10 8.27
C LYS A 108 -12.94 11.18 8.52
N ILE A 109 -13.08 12.36 7.92
CA ILE A 109 -12.24 13.52 8.21
C ILE A 109 -12.38 13.93 9.68
N GLN A 110 -13.61 14.04 10.19
CA GLN A 110 -13.85 14.40 11.60
C GLN A 110 -13.25 13.35 12.54
N HIS A 111 -13.50 12.08 12.27
CA HIS A 111 -12.94 10.99 13.07
C HIS A 111 -11.39 11.03 13.11
N LEU A 112 -10.75 11.29 11.98
CA LEU A 112 -9.27 11.41 11.96
C LEU A 112 -8.80 12.66 12.72
N ASN A 113 -9.53 13.79 12.68
CA ASN A 113 -9.21 14.95 13.51
C ASN A 113 -9.25 14.60 15.00
N ASP A 114 -10.28 13.85 15.44
CA ASP A 114 -10.42 13.41 16.82
C ASP A 114 -9.25 12.51 17.23
N VAL A 115 -8.86 11.56 16.36
CA VAL A 115 -7.67 10.69 16.56
C VAL A 115 -6.38 11.52 16.67
N LEU A 116 -6.21 12.51 15.79
CA LEU A 116 -5.01 13.38 15.80
C LEU A 116 -4.89 14.16 17.11
N ALA A 117 -6.01 14.67 17.63
CA ALA A 117 -6.07 15.39 18.91
C ALA A 117 -5.85 14.44 20.10
N ASP A 118 -6.65 13.37 20.21
CA ASP A 118 -6.61 12.42 21.35
C ASP A 118 -5.25 11.75 21.51
N LYS A 119 -4.62 11.41 20.39
CA LYS A 119 -3.31 10.76 20.38
C LYS A 119 -2.16 11.77 20.37
N LYS A 120 -2.43 13.07 20.43
CA LYS A 120 -1.44 14.15 20.43
C LYS A 120 -0.47 14.06 19.25
N TRP A 121 -1.03 13.86 18.05
CA TRP A 121 -0.24 13.92 16.83
C TRP A 121 -0.04 15.36 16.36
N VAL A 122 -1.06 16.18 16.50
CA VAL A 122 -1.03 17.63 16.28
C VAL A 122 -0.94 18.28 17.66
N ASP A 123 0.23 18.82 17.96
CA ASP A 123 0.54 19.63 19.15
C ASP A 123 1.68 20.58 18.82
N SER A 124 1.70 21.74 19.46
CA SER A 124 2.68 22.80 19.20
C SER A 124 4.15 22.41 19.42
N ASN A 125 4.41 21.28 20.08
CA ASN A 125 5.74 20.85 20.50
C ASN A 125 6.24 19.60 19.74
N ASN A 126 5.45 19.02 18.84
CA ASN A 126 5.77 17.75 18.14
C ASN A 126 6.25 16.63 19.10
N GLU A 127 5.70 16.60 20.33
CA GLU A 127 6.17 15.68 21.37
C GLU A 127 6.12 14.21 20.92
N ARG A 128 5.08 13.83 20.19
CA ARG A 128 4.92 12.45 19.76
C ARG A 128 6.01 12.02 18.79
N ILE A 129 6.30 12.82 17.78
CA ILE A 129 7.37 12.54 16.81
C ILE A 129 8.73 12.52 17.51
N THR A 130 8.99 13.44 18.41
CA THR A 130 10.22 13.48 19.21
C THR A 130 10.41 12.19 20.03
N LYS A 131 9.35 11.73 20.70
CA LYS A 131 9.37 10.46 21.46
C LYS A 131 9.61 9.24 20.54
N ILE A 132 9.04 9.24 19.32
CA ILE A 132 9.26 8.18 18.33
C ILE A 132 10.71 8.20 17.85
N LYS A 133 11.27 9.36 17.47
CA LYS A 133 12.68 9.50 17.05
C LYS A 133 13.63 8.95 18.10
N LYS A 134 13.44 9.33 19.37
CA LYS A 134 14.24 8.81 20.49
C LYS A 134 14.17 7.29 20.58
N LYS A 135 12.97 6.69 20.49
CA LYS A 135 12.82 5.22 20.49
C LYS A 135 13.53 4.54 19.34
N VAL A 136 13.57 5.17 18.16
CA VAL A 136 14.29 4.68 16.99
C VAL A 136 15.79 4.78 17.21
N GLU A 137 16.30 5.90 17.71
CA GLU A 137 17.73 6.07 18.02
C GLU A 137 18.25 5.05 19.02
N ASP A 138 17.47 4.79 20.09
CA ASP A 138 17.80 3.84 21.16
C ASP A 138 17.55 2.36 20.76
N ALA A 139 17.44 2.03 19.48
CA ALA A 139 17.06 0.68 19.07
C ALA A 139 18.22 -0.35 19.08
N GLY A 140 19.48 0.09 19.05
CA GLY A 140 20.63 -0.83 19.02
C GLY A 140 20.77 -1.58 17.70
N TRP A 141 20.95 -0.86 16.60
CA TRP A 141 20.92 -1.36 15.24
C TRP A 141 22.04 -2.33 14.87
N MET A 142 21.75 -3.24 13.93
CA MET A 142 22.74 -4.16 13.35
C MET A 142 23.77 -3.44 12.48
N ASP A 143 24.89 -4.10 12.22
CA ASP A 143 25.79 -3.71 11.13
C ASP A 143 25.14 -3.98 9.77
N GLU A 144 25.63 -3.27 8.74
CA GLU A 144 25.01 -3.26 7.40
C GLU A 144 25.00 -4.66 6.74
N GLU A 145 26.04 -5.46 6.92
CA GLU A 145 26.14 -6.78 6.30
C GLU A 145 25.13 -7.76 6.89
N LYS A 146 25.04 -7.81 8.22
CA LYS A 146 24.05 -8.63 8.92
C LYS A 146 22.62 -8.17 8.60
N GLU A 147 22.40 -6.86 8.58
CA GLU A 147 21.11 -6.30 8.24
C GLU A 147 20.68 -6.69 6.83
N THR A 148 21.58 -6.58 5.84
CA THR A 148 21.29 -6.97 4.45
C THR A 148 20.97 -8.46 4.32
N THR A 149 21.70 -9.31 5.04
CA THR A 149 21.42 -10.76 5.09
C THR A 149 20.04 -11.03 5.70
N ALA A 150 19.70 -10.35 6.79
CA ALA A 150 18.40 -10.49 7.43
C ALA A 150 17.25 -9.98 6.53
N ILE A 151 17.44 -8.85 5.81
CA ILE A 151 16.50 -8.35 4.81
C ILE A 151 16.29 -9.40 3.70
N HIS A 152 17.35 -10.06 3.23
CA HIS A 152 17.24 -11.10 2.22
C HIS A 152 16.37 -12.27 2.69
N LEU A 153 16.60 -12.76 3.90
CA LEU A 153 15.81 -13.84 4.48
C LEU A 153 14.34 -13.44 4.64
N PHE A 154 14.09 -12.26 5.19
CA PHE A 154 12.74 -11.73 5.37
C PHE A 154 11.99 -11.56 4.04
N TYR A 155 12.68 -11.09 3.00
CA TYR A 155 12.08 -10.89 1.69
C TYR A 155 11.68 -12.22 1.04
N ASN A 156 12.53 -13.25 1.14
CA ASN A 156 12.23 -14.60 0.67
C ASN A 156 11.07 -15.21 1.45
N GLN A 157 11.07 -15.11 2.78
CA GLN A 157 9.96 -15.59 3.60
C GLN A 157 8.63 -14.89 3.23
N SER A 158 8.65 -13.57 3.00
CA SER A 158 7.47 -12.84 2.55
C SER A 158 6.95 -13.33 1.19
N ILE A 159 7.85 -13.73 0.29
CA ILE A 159 7.47 -14.35 -1.00
C ILE A 159 6.85 -15.73 -0.77
N GLU A 160 7.45 -16.57 0.06
CA GLU A 160 6.92 -17.90 0.40
C GLU A 160 5.52 -17.82 1.00
N GLU A 161 5.28 -16.90 1.95
CA GLU A 161 3.97 -16.65 2.54
C GLU A 161 2.91 -16.22 1.50
N ILE A 162 3.29 -15.46 0.48
CA ILE A 162 2.40 -15.05 -0.61
C ILE A 162 2.07 -16.25 -1.51
N ILE A 163 3.06 -17.06 -1.84
CA ILE A 163 2.89 -18.26 -2.66
C ILE A 163 2.00 -19.27 -1.93
N GLU A 164 2.23 -19.49 -0.65
CA GLU A 164 1.41 -20.36 0.20
C GLU A 164 -0.04 -19.87 0.28
N PHE A 165 -0.25 -18.57 0.50
CA PHE A 165 -1.58 -17.96 0.50
C PHE A 165 -2.34 -18.23 -0.81
N THR A 166 -1.69 -18.12 -1.96
CA THR A 166 -2.32 -18.36 -3.26
C THR A 166 -2.56 -19.85 -3.55
N HIS A 167 -1.65 -20.72 -3.09
CA HIS A 167 -1.79 -22.16 -3.25
C HIS A 167 -2.88 -22.74 -2.34
N SER A 168 -3.03 -22.22 -1.11
CA SER A 168 -4.04 -22.70 -0.16
C SER A 168 -5.47 -22.50 -0.66
N THR A 169 -5.70 -21.47 -1.49
CA THR A 169 -6.99 -21.21 -2.14
C THR A 169 -7.11 -21.83 -3.53
N ALA A 170 -6.09 -22.54 -4.02
CA ALA A 170 -5.97 -22.99 -5.42
C ALA A 170 -6.25 -21.85 -6.43
N TYR A 171 -5.89 -20.62 -6.07
CA TYR A 171 -6.18 -19.37 -6.80
C TYR A 171 -7.68 -19.08 -6.95
N HIS A 172 -8.53 -19.63 -6.10
CA HIS A 172 -9.95 -19.34 -6.08
C HIS A 172 -10.22 -18.16 -5.12
N PHE A 173 -11.02 -17.20 -5.57
CA PHE A 173 -11.37 -16.01 -4.82
C PHE A 173 -12.89 -15.88 -4.68
N ASP A 174 -13.37 -15.87 -3.45
CA ASP A 174 -14.78 -15.69 -3.11
C ASP A 174 -15.13 -14.26 -2.76
N ASN A 175 -14.13 -13.51 -2.25
CA ASN A 175 -14.32 -12.18 -1.69
C ASN A 175 -13.30 -11.18 -2.21
N MET A 176 -13.79 -10.02 -2.68
CA MET A 176 -12.92 -8.96 -3.21
C MET A 176 -12.01 -8.36 -2.14
N GLU A 177 -12.49 -8.21 -0.91
CA GLU A 177 -11.73 -7.59 0.18
C GLU A 177 -10.82 -8.59 0.88
N GLU A 178 -11.34 -9.77 1.22
CA GLU A 178 -10.61 -10.76 2.01
C GLU A 178 -9.57 -11.54 1.18
N ASP A 179 -9.84 -11.74 -0.13
CA ASP A 179 -8.97 -12.50 -1.00
C ASP A 179 -8.13 -11.60 -1.92
N VAL A 180 -8.78 -10.89 -2.86
CA VAL A 180 -8.08 -10.11 -3.89
C VAL A 180 -7.34 -8.92 -3.29
N HIS A 181 -7.98 -8.17 -2.39
CA HIS A 181 -7.35 -7.03 -1.72
C HIS A 181 -6.25 -7.49 -0.76
N GLU A 182 -6.46 -8.58 -0.02
CA GLU A 182 -5.44 -9.12 0.89
C GLU A 182 -4.21 -9.60 0.13
N LEU A 183 -4.39 -10.37 -0.96
CA LEU A 183 -3.28 -10.77 -1.84
C LEU A 183 -2.54 -9.55 -2.38
N ARG A 184 -3.28 -8.56 -2.91
CA ARG A 184 -2.69 -7.33 -3.40
C ARG A 184 -1.93 -6.58 -2.30
N ARG A 185 -2.43 -6.55 -1.07
CA ARG A 185 -1.77 -5.92 0.09
C ARG A 185 -0.44 -6.61 0.42
N LYS A 186 -0.42 -7.94 0.43
CA LYS A 186 0.81 -8.73 0.62
C LYS A 186 1.84 -8.44 -0.47
N LEU A 187 1.45 -8.51 -1.74
CA LEU A 187 2.32 -8.19 -2.89
C LEU A 187 2.87 -6.75 -2.83
N ARG A 188 2.04 -5.80 -2.44
CA ARG A 188 2.41 -4.37 -2.35
C ARG A 188 3.54 -4.13 -1.35
N TRP A 189 3.64 -4.88 -0.26
CA TRP A 189 4.76 -4.75 0.68
C TRP A 189 6.09 -5.02 -0.01
N LEU A 190 6.18 -6.02 -0.90
CA LEU A 190 7.40 -6.30 -1.67
C LEU A 190 7.81 -5.10 -2.54
N SER A 191 6.88 -4.28 -3.01
CA SER A 191 7.18 -3.06 -3.78
C SER A 191 7.46 -1.83 -2.91
N ILE A 192 7.02 -1.82 -1.64
CA ILE A 192 7.25 -0.72 -0.69
C ILE A 192 8.66 -0.80 -0.09
N TYR A 193 9.12 -2.00 0.29
CA TYR A 193 10.43 -2.18 0.94
C TYR A 193 11.60 -1.55 0.17
N PRO A 194 11.73 -1.67 -1.17
CA PRO A 194 12.82 -1.02 -1.90
C PRO A 194 12.92 0.48 -1.65
N ARG A 195 11.78 1.17 -1.57
CA ARG A 195 11.75 2.61 -1.29
C ARG A 195 11.98 2.90 0.19
N ALA A 196 11.34 2.13 1.08
CA ALA A 196 11.47 2.31 2.52
C ALA A 196 12.92 2.08 3.00
N LEU A 197 13.63 1.16 2.40
CA LEU A 197 15.01 0.79 2.76
C LEU A 197 16.10 1.68 2.15
N GLN A 198 15.73 2.73 1.40
CA GLN A 198 16.64 3.81 0.99
C GLN A 198 17.99 3.32 0.46
N GLY A 199 17.96 2.55 -0.64
CA GLY A 199 19.14 2.06 -1.34
C GLY A 199 19.64 0.66 -0.95
N ALA A 200 19.14 0.05 0.13
CA ALA A 200 19.52 -1.32 0.50
C ALA A 200 18.92 -2.41 -0.40
N ILE A 201 18.00 -2.06 -1.30
CA ILE A 201 17.49 -2.93 -2.36
C ILE A 201 17.73 -2.27 -3.70
N GLN A 202 18.31 -3.00 -4.65
CA GLN A 202 18.63 -2.52 -5.99
C GLN A 202 18.09 -3.46 -7.07
N LEU A 203 17.80 -2.92 -8.26
CA LEU A 203 17.38 -3.72 -9.40
C LEU A 203 18.58 -4.07 -10.28
N ALA A 204 18.75 -5.36 -10.55
CA ALA A 204 19.70 -5.84 -11.55
C ALA A 204 18.98 -6.19 -12.86
N GLY A 205 19.47 -5.65 -13.97
CA GLY A 205 19.01 -6.00 -15.31
C GLY A 205 19.55 -7.37 -15.74
N ASN A 206 18.74 -8.11 -16.49
CA ASN A 206 19.23 -9.31 -17.17
C ASN A 206 20.03 -8.93 -18.41
N SER A 207 21.14 -9.63 -18.64
CA SER A 207 21.95 -9.50 -19.86
C SER A 207 21.18 -9.90 -21.13
N LYS A 208 20.10 -10.69 -21.01
CA LYS A 208 19.22 -11.10 -22.10
C LYS A 208 17.77 -10.71 -21.77
N LYS A 209 17.13 -9.94 -22.68
CA LYS A 209 15.69 -9.64 -22.56
C LYS A 209 14.88 -10.94 -22.57
N GLN A 210 14.12 -11.17 -21.53
CA GLN A 210 13.18 -12.28 -21.47
C GLN A 210 11.89 -11.87 -22.22
N LYS A 211 11.69 -12.40 -23.43
CA LYS A 211 10.55 -12.03 -24.30
C LYS A 211 9.20 -12.27 -23.63
N ASN A 212 9.07 -13.29 -22.79
CA ASN A 212 7.83 -13.61 -22.05
C ASN A 212 7.47 -12.55 -20.99
N LEU A 213 8.42 -11.77 -20.49
CA LEU A 213 8.19 -10.72 -19.49
C LEU A 213 7.85 -9.35 -20.11
N ALA A 214 8.01 -9.19 -21.43
CA ALA A 214 7.71 -7.92 -22.11
C ALA A 214 6.25 -7.49 -21.96
N LYS A 215 5.31 -8.43 -21.81
CA LYS A 215 3.89 -8.15 -21.61
C LYS A 215 3.59 -7.38 -20.31
N TYR A 216 4.44 -7.46 -19.31
CA TYR A 216 4.32 -6.76 -18.03
C TYR A 216 4.91 -5.34 -18.06
N GLN A 217 5.70 -5.01 -19.08
CA GLN A 217 6.41 -3.75 -19.21
C GLN A 217 5.58 -2.72 -19.97
N THR A 218 4.36 -2.46 -19.50
CA THR A 218 3.51 -1.41 -20.07
C THR A 218 4.10 -0.02 -19.81
N LYS A 219 3.67 0.99 -20.56
CA LYS A 219 4.14 2.36 -20.38
C LYS A 219 3.91 2.84 -18.95
N GLU A 220 2.75 2.54 -18.38
CA GLU A 220 2.37 2.91 -17.01
C GLU A 220 3.34 2.31 -15.98
N ILE A 221 3.70 1.04 -16.15
CA ILE A 221 4.65 0.35 -15.25
C ILE A 221 6.05 0.92 -15.39
N LEU A 222 6.52 1.13 -16.62
CA LEU A 222 7.88 1.64 -16.85
C LEU A 222 8.07 3.08 -16.37
N THR A 223 7.01 3.90 -16.38
CA THR A 223 7.06 5.31 -15.94
C THR A 223 6.58 5.53 -14.51
N SER A 224 6.17 4.46 -13.83
CA SER A 224 5.69 4.56 -12.45
C SER A 224 6.83 5.01 -11.50
N PRO A 225 6.62 6.05 -10.69
CA PRO A 225 7.59 6.50 -9.71
C PRO A 225 7.86 5.43 -8.62
N PHE A 226 6.95 4.47 -8.45
CA PHE A 226 7.13 3.35 -7.52
C PHE A 226 8.18 2.34 -8.01
N ASN A 227 8.50 2.35 -9.29
CA ASN A 227 9.49 1.47 -9.91
C ASN A 227 10.87 2.11 -10.07
N THR A 228 11.04 3.33 -9.56
CA THR A 228 12.33 4.01 -9.45
C THR A 228 12.93 3.72 -8.08
N MET A 229 14.06 3.00 -8.07
CA MET A 229 14.76 2.70 -6.82
C MET A 229 15.53 3.90 -6.31
N PRO A 230 15.55 4.12 -4.98
CA PRO A 230 16.52 5.05 -4.39
C PRO A 230 17.95 4.61 -4.73
N ASP A 231 18.83 5.59 -4.95
CA ASP A 231 20.23 5.33 -5.18
C ASP A 231 20.84 4.55 -3.99
N ALA A 232 21.74 3.61 -4.30
CA ALA A 232 22.43 2.85 -3.26
C ALA A 232 23.26 3.74 -2.33
N GLY A 233 23.66 4.92 -2.80
CA GLY A 233 24.46 5.87 -2.04
C GLY A 233 25.72 5.25 -1.49
N ASP A 234 25.88 5.30 -0.18
CA ASP A 234 26.98 4.71 0.58
C ASP A 234 26.67 3.30 1.13
N CYS A 235 25.57 2.64 0.67
CA CYS A 235 25.34 1.24 0.95
C CYS A 235 26.41 0.37 0.29
N LYS A 236 27.09 -0.46 1.10
CA LYS A 236 28.10 -1.40 0.63
C LYS A 236 27.52 -2.76 0.28
N HIS A 237 26.45 -3.15 0.98
CA HIS A 237 25.72 -4.39 0.76
C HIS A 237 24.27 -4.07 0.43
N PHE A 238 23.68 -4.79 -0.51
CA PHE A 238 22.29 -4.59 -0.91
C PHE A 238 21.68 -5.88 -1.44
N LEU A 239 20.39 -6.02 -1.26
CA LEU A 239 19.60 -7.06 -1.89
C LEU A 239 19.43 -6.73 -3.38
N LEU A 240 19.65 -7.71 -4.24
CA LEU A 240 19.42 -7.58 -5.68
C LEU A 240 18.10 -8.24 -6.07
N LEU A 241 17.26 -7.48 -6.76
CA LEU A 241 16.04 -7.99 -7.38
C LEU A 241 16.17 -7.98 -8.90
N ASN A 242 15.57 -8.98 -9.53
CA ASN A 242 15.46 -9.04 -10.98
C ASN A 242 14.51 -7.92 -11.47
N LYS A 243 15.02 -7.01 -12.28
CA LYS A 243 14.29 -5.83 -12.77
C LYS A 243 13.03 -6.18 -13.53
N ASP A 244 13.09 -7.17 -14.43
CA ASP A 244 11.94 -7.54 -15.27
C ASP A 244 10.84 -8.21 -14.42
N ARG A 245 11.23 -9.02 -13.43
CA ARG A 245 10.32 -9.64 -12.47
C ARG A 245 9.71 -8.61 -11.50
N PHE A 246 10.46 -7.60 -11.12
CA PHE A 246 9.94 -6.50 -10.32
C PHE A 246 8.89 -5.68 -11.09
N TYR A 247 9.08 -5.47 -12.39
CA TYR A 247 8.05 -4.87 -13.23
C TYR A 247 6.81 -5.77 -13.36
N ALA A 248 6.99 -7.09 -13.45
CA ALA A 248 5.88 -8.04 -13.44
C ALA A 248 5.11 -7.99 -12.10
N LEU A 249 5.81 -7.88 -10.96
CA LEU A 249 5.18 -7.66 -9.65
C LEU A 249 4.36 -6.37 -9.64
N SER A 250 4.93 -5.26 -10.10
CA SER A 250 4.23 -3.97 -10.16
C SER A 250 3.00 -4.03 -11.06
N TRP A 251 3.09 -4.74 -12.20
CA TRP A 251 1.96 -4.96 -13.09
C TRP A 251 0.83 -5.75 -12.41
N LEU A 252 1.15 -6.80 -11.67
CA LEU A 252 0.16 -7.58 -10.94
C LEU A 252 -0.54 -6.72 -9.86
N ILE A 253 0.22 -5.95 -9.08
CA ILE A 253 -0.33 -5.04 -8.07
C ILE A 253 -1.29 -4.01 -8.69
N ASP A 254 -0.94 -3.44 -9.84
CA ASP A 254 -1.77 -2.49 -10.58
C ASP A 254 -3.04 -3.15 -11.12
N SER A 255 -2.90 -4.33 -11.74
CA SER A 255 -4.03 -5.08 -12.31
C SER A 255 -5.05 -5.49 -11.24
N LEU A 256 -4.60 -6.07 -10.13
CA LEU A 256 -5.46 -6.38 -8.99
C LEU A 256 -6.06 -5.12 -8.36
N GLY A 257 -5.31 -4.01 -8.37
CA GLY A 257 -5.79 -2.69 -7.94
C GLY A 257 -7.00 -2.22 -8.73
N LYS A 258 -6.93 -2.28 -10.06
CA LYS A 258 -8.03 -1.89 -10.95
C LYS A 258 -9.28 -2.74 -10.75
N LEU A 259 -9.11 -4.05 -10.59
CA LEU A 259 -10.24 -4.96 -10.30
C LEU A 259 -10.87 -4.66 -8.94
N LYS A 260 -10.05 -4.51 -7.90
CA LYS A 260 -10.51 -4.13 -6.56
C LYS A 260 -11.27 -2.81 -6.59
N ASP A 261 -10.74 -1.76 -7.22
CA ASP A 261 -11.35 -0.44 -7.26
C ASP A 261 -12.71 -0.48 -7.98
N SER A 262 -12.85 -1.30 -9.03
CA SER A 262 -14.13 -1.56 -9.69
C SER A 262 -15.14 -2.26 -8.76
N GLY A 263 -14.69 -3.26 -7.99
CA GLY A 263 -15.53 -3.95 -7.01
C GLY A 263 -15.97 -3.02 -5.87
N LEU A 264 -15.07 -2.22 -5.34
CA LEU A 264 -15.38 -1.26 -4.26
C LEU A 264 -16.39 -0.20 -4.69
N GLN A 265 -16.42 0.23 -5.95
CA GLN A 265 -17.47 1.13 -6.44
C GLN A 265 -18.84 0.47 -6.36
N VAL A 266 -18.97 -0.82 -6.71
CA VAL A 266 -20.21 -1.58 -6.59
C VAL A 266 -20.68 -1.61 -5.12
N VAL A 267 -19.78 -1.92 -4.21
CA VAL A 267 -20.06 -2.00 -2.77
C VAL A 267 -20.50 -0.64 -2.24
N ALA A 268 -19.79 0.43 -2.53
CA ALA A 268 -20.11 1.78 -2.03
C ALA A 268 -21.44 2.33 -2.58
N ILE A 269 -21.79 2.05 -3.84
CA ILE A 269 -23.09 2.43 -4.39
C ILE A 269 -24.22 1.61 -3.73
N LYS A 270 -23.99 0.31 -3.49
CA LYS A 270 -24.95 -0.54 -2.79
C LYS A 270 -25.21 -0.04 -1.37
N GLU A 271 -24.15 0.23 -0.62
CA GLU A 271 -24.23 0.84 0.71
C GLU A 271 -25.08 2.13 0.69
N ALA A 272 -24.75 3.06 -0.21
CA ALA A 272 -25.49 4.30 -0.36
C ALA A 272 -26.98 4.08 -0.68
N LEU A 273 -27.32 3.12 -1.53
CA LEU A 273 -28.71 2.79 -1.89
C LEU A 273 -29.49 2.18 -0.73
N LEU A 274 -28.85 1.36 0.09
CA LEU A 274 -29.47 0.79 1.29
C LEU A 274 -29.82 1.89 2.28
N GLU A 275 -28.93 2.87 2.46
CA GLU A 275 -29.10 3.96 3.42
C GLU A 275 -30.05 5.08 2.92
N THR A 276 -29.99 5.40 1.61
CA THR A 276 -30.77 6.54 1.09
C THR A 276 -32.13 6.18 0.54
N ASP A 277 -32.28 5.00 -0.04
CA ASP A 277 -33.48 4.58 -0.77
C ASP A 277 -34.27 3.46 -0.04
N ASN A 278 -33.79 2.99 1.11
CA ASN A 278 -34.39 1.90 1.90
C ASN A 278 -34.65 0.62 1.06
N LEU A 279 -33.80 0.31 0.10
CA LEU A 279 -33.96 -0.85 -0.77
C LEU A 279 -33.59 -2.16 -0.05
N SER A 280 -34.21 -3.27 -0.45
CA SER A 280 -33.69 -4.58 -0.08
C SER A 280 -32.36 -4.85 -0.77
N GLY A 281 -31.53 -5.73 -0.20
CA GLY A 281 -30.21 -6.05 -0.75
C GLY A 281 -30.24 -6.47 -2.23
N ALA A 282 -31.20 -7.33 -2.61
CA ALA A 282 -31.37 -7.77 -4.00
C ALA A 282 -31.83 -6.64 -4.95
N ALA A 283 -32.68 -5.73 -4.49
CA ALA A 283 -33.11 -4.57 -5.27
C ALA A 283 -31.95 -3.57 -5.44
N ALA A 284 -31.15 -3.35 -4.39
CA ALA A 284 -29.96 -2.53 -4.46
C ALA A 284 -28.94 -3.08 -5.45
N ASP A 285 -28.63 -4.38 -5.43
CA ASP A 285 -27.73 -5.02 -6.39
C ASP A 285 -28.17 -4.79 -7.85
N LYS A 286 -29.45 -5.03 -8.15
CA LYS A 286 -29.99 -4.77 -9.49
C LYS A 286 -29.84 -3.32 -9.90
N LYS A 287 -30.11 -2.38 -8.98
CA LYS A 287 -30.04 -0.94 -9.25
C LYS A 287 -28.60 -0.46 -9.46
N VAL A 288 -27.64 -0.98 -8.70
CA VAL A 288 -26.20 -0.69 -8.89
C VAL A 288 -25.78 -0.98 -10.32
N TYR A 289 -26.05 -2.19 -10.84
CA TYR A 289 -25.66 -2.56 -12.19
C TYR A 289 -26.38 -1.77 -13.28
N GLN A 290 -27.63 -1.36 -13.04
CA GLN A 290 -28.33 -0.47 -13.95
C GLN A 290 -27.69 0.92 -14.02
N MET A 291 -27.22 1.44 -12.88
CA MET A 291 -26.57 2.76 -12.79
C MET A 291 -25.16 2.75 -13.40
N LEU A 292 -24.39 1.70 -13.13
CA LEU A 292 -23.04 1.55 -13.68
C LEU A 292 -23.03 1.15 -15.16
N GLY A 293 -24.17 0.65 -15.65
CA GLY A 293 -24.39 0.23 -17.05
C GLY A 293 -24.18 -1.27 -17.26
N ASN A 294 -24.88 -1.82 -18.28
CA ASN A 294 -24.87 -3.25 -18.59
C ASN A 294 -23.49 -3.85 -18.99
N LYS A 295 -22.49 -2.97 -19.24
CA LYS A 295 -21.10 -3.37 -19.51
C LYS A 295 -20.26 -3.46 -18.23
N GLN A 296 -20.80 -3.02 -17.08
CA GLN A 296 -20.10 -3.17 -15.82
C GLN A 296 -19.99 -4.65 -15.49
N VAL A 297 -18.78 -5.06 -15.25
CA VAL A 297 -18.47 -6.44 -14.95
C VAL A 297 -19.08 -6.81 -13.60
N LYS A 298 -19.84 -7.90 -13.54
CA LYS A 298 -20.39 -8.41 -12.27
C LYS A 298 -19.25 -8.72 -11.30
N LEU A 299 -19.52 -8.63 -10.01
CA LEU A 299 -18.50 -8.90 -8.99
C LEU A 299 -17.83 -10.25 -9.21
N GLN A 300 -18.60 -11.30 -9.54
CA GLN A 300 -18.06 -12.63 -9.85
C GLN A 300 -17.06 -12.58 -11.01
N ALA A 301 -17.36 -11.90 -12.10
CA ALA A 301 -16.43 -11.80 -13.23
C ALA A 301 -15.17 -10.96 -12.92
N LEU A 302 -15.20 -10.07 -11.92
CA LEU A 302 -13.99 -9.40 -11.41
C LEU A 302 -13.13 -10.38 -10.61
N LEU A 303 -13.74 -11.26 -9.83
CA LEU A 303 -13.06 -12.34 -9.11
C LEU A 303 -12.45 -13.35 -10.09
N ASP A 304 -13.23 -13.83 -11.08
CA ASP A 304 -12.74 -14.73 -12.13
C ASP A 304 -11.53 -14.14 -12.88
N ASN A 305 -11.59 -12.85 -13.22
CA ASN A 305 -10.45 -12.16 -13.85
C ASN A 305 -9.22 -12.07 -12.93
N ALA A 306 -9.42 -11.86 -11.64
CA ALA A 306 -8.31 -11.85 -10.69
C ALA A 306 -7.66 -13.23 -10.58
N GLU A 307 -8.47 -14.30 -10.54
CA GLU A 307 -7.98 -15.67 -10.59
C GLU A 307 -7.13 -15.95 -11.84
N ASP A 308 -7.65 -15.62 -13.02
CA ASP A 308 -6.95 -15.87 -14.29
C ASP A 308 -5.62 -15.14 -14.37
N ILE A 309 -5.60 -13.87 -13.96
CA ILE A 309 -4.37 -13.07 -13.87
C ILE A 309 -3.37 -13.72 -12.91
N CYS A 310 -3.81 -14.14 -11.73
CA CYS A 310 -2.96 -14.76 -10.73
C CYS A 310 -2.44 -16.13 -11.21
N LYS A 311 -3.30 -16.99 -11.76
CA LYS A 311 -2.89 -18.30 -12.31
C LYS A 311 -1.76 -18.16 -13.34
N VAL A 312 -1.89 -17.21 -14.27
CA VAL A 312 -0.83 -16.95 -15.28
C VAL A 312 0.44 -16.43 -14.64
N TYR A 313 0.34 -15.44 -13.74
CA TYR A 313 1.48 -14.80 -13.11
C TYR A 313 2.32 -15.76 -12.27
N PHE A 314 1.68 -16.57 -11.42
CA PHE A 314 2.34 -17.52 -10.53
C PHE A 314 2.89 -18.73 -11.30
N LYS A 315 2.18 -19.23 -12.33
CA LYS A 315 2.70 -20.28 -13.22
C LYS A 315 4.04 -19.90 -13.89
N GLU A 316 4.27 -18.62 -14.12
CA GLU A 316 5.53 -18.12 -14.69
C GLU A 316 6.65 -17.94 -13.65
N GLN A 317 6.39 -18.33 -12.39
CA GLN A 317 7.36 -18.26 -11.28
C GLN A 317 7.96 -16.85 -11.14
N ASN A 318 7.09 -15.84 -11.20
CA ASN A 318 7.55 -14.44 -11.18
C ASN A 318 8.09 -14.02 -9.82
N LEU A 319 7.49 -14.50 -8.73
CA LEU A 319 7.97 -14.20 -7.37
C LEU A 319 9.18 -15.05 -6.98
N GLU A 320 9.19 -16.33 -7.31
CA GLU A 320 10.28 -17.26 -7.01
C GLU A 320 11.61 -16.82 -7.66
N ASN A 321 11.52 -16.17 -8.82
CA ASN A 321 12.67 -15.66 -9.54
C ASN A 321 12.90 -14.15 -9.35
N LEU A 322 12.25 -13.53 -8.37
CA LEU A 322 12.38 -12.10 -8.12
C LEU A 322 13.72 -11.76 -7.42
N VAL A 323 14.12 -12.56 -6.45
CA VAL A 323 15.33 -12.33 -5.65
C VAL A 323 16.52 -12.97 -6.33
N LEU A 324 17.58 -12.18 -6.55
CA LEU A 324 18.84 -12.65 -7.15
C LEU A 324 19.93 -12.92 -6.10
N GLY A 325 19.74 -12.45 -4.87
CA GLY A 325 20.67 -12.61 -3.78
C GLY A 325 21.26 -11.29 -3.29
N VAL A 326 22.34 -11.36 -2.50
CA VAL A 326 23.02 -10.20 -1.93
C VAL A 326 24.16 -9.76 -2.84
N GLY A 327 24.15 -8.49 -3.20
CA GLY A 327 25.23 -7.83 -3.93
C GLY A 327 26.13 -7.01 -3.02
N LYS A 328 27.37 -6.77 -3.49
CA LYS A 328 28.36 -5.94 -2.80
C LYS A 328 28.90 -4.90 -3.77
N LYS A 329 28.97 -3.63 -3.29
CA LYS A 329 29.61 -2.56 -4.05
C LYS A 329 31.13 -2.71 -3.87
N TYR A 330 31.82 -2.98 -4.95
CA TYR A 330 33.28 -2.91 -4.97
C TYR A 330 33.70 -1.43 -5.08
N LYS A 331 34.76 -1.07 -4.35
CA LYS A 331 35.36 0.26 -4.40
C LYS A 331 35.97 0.53 -5.76
#